data_6e6136caa299265e4d68386e73bd359c
#
_entry.id   6e6136caa299265e4d68386e73bd359c
#
_cell.length_a   1.000
_cell.length_b   1.000
_cell.length_c   1.000
_cell.angle_alpha   90.00
_cell.angle_beta   90.00
_cell.angle_gamma   90.00
#
_symmetry.space_group_name_H-M   'P 1'
#
loop_
_entity.id
_entity.type
_entity.pdbx_description
1 polymer ?
#
loop_
_entity_poly.entity_id
_entity_poly.type
_entity_poly.pdbx_seq_one_letter_code
_entity_poly.pdbx_strand_id
1 'polypeptide(L)'
;LIGGATTSKMHTAVKVAPSYETADHPVIHVLDASRSVSVVSNLLNQEKESYVESVMEEYQEMRDDYYAGLEDRVYVPMKDAIKKKFKIDFKESPPVTAPKTLGTTVVEMSLEEVVPFIDWNPFFQLWELRGRYPNRGFPKIFKDEKVGEEARKLHNDALEKMKEIIANKSLWLKGVVGLYPANTVGTEDVEVYDDESRTEVKAKFCMLRQQAKKEDPDDAYVSQADFIAPKESGVKDYLGMFAVSCFGCDQLAEVYDKEGDDYSKIMVQALADRFVEAFAEALHRKIRT
;
A
#
# COMPACT_ATOMS: atom_id res chain seq x y z
N LEU A 1 14.59 17.75 14.21
CA LEU A 1 13.57 16.75 14.53
C LEU A 1 12.87 16.28 13.27
N ILE A 2 12.58 14.99 13.18
CA ILE A 2 11.85 14.38 12.08
C ILE A 2 10.79 13.44 12.66
N GLY A 3 9.58 13.42 12.08
CA GLY A 3 8.50 12.59 12.60
C GLY A 3 7.25 12.67 11.74
N GLY A 4 6.17 12.08 12.22
CA GLY A 4 4.88 12.00 11.53
C GLY A 4 4.62 10.63 10.90
N ALA A 5 3.43 10.47 10.31
CA ALA A 5 2.93 9.19 9.80
C ALA A 5 3.76 8.56 8.68
N THR A 6 4.55 9.36 7.95
CA THR A 6 5.33 8.90 6.79
C THR A 6 6.77 8.48 7.12
N THR A 7 7.25 8.75 8.33
CA THR A 7 8.61 8.41 8.76
C THR A 7 8.58 7.53 9.99
N SER A 8 9.31 6.41 9.96
CA SER A 8 9.53 5.56 11.14
C SER A 8 10.90 5.83 11.74
N LYS A 9 11.08 5.49 13.01
CA LYS A 9 12.38 5.54 13.68
C LYS A 9 13.44 4.73 12.94
N MET A 10 13.07 3.54 12.47
CA MET A 10 13.93 2.69 11.63
C MET A 10 14.35 3.37 10.34
N HIS A 11 13.41 4.01 9.61
CA HIS A 11 13.73 4.75 8.40
C HIS A 11 14.67 5.92 8.70
N THR A 12 14.42 6.63 9.78
CA THR A 12 15.28 7.73 10.22
C THR A 12 16.69 7.25 10.54
N ALA A 13 16.82 6.18 11.33
CA ALA A 13 18.10 5.60 11.73
C ALA A 13 18.91 5.06 10.54
N VAL A 14 18.24 4.38 9.58
CA VAL A 14 18.92 3.65 8.48
C VAL A 14 19.15 4.51 7.24
N LYS A 15 18.24 5.43 6.92
CA LYS A 15 18.27 6.16 5.64
C LYS A 15 18.57 7.65 5.80
N VAL A 16 18.07 8.29 6.85
CA VAL A 16 18.21 9.74 7.02
C VAL A 16 19.47 10.10 7.81
N ALA A 17 19.62 9.53 9.00
CA ALA A 17 20.73 9.84 9.91
C ALA A 17 22.11 9.66 9.25
N PRO A 18 22.43 8.54 8.56
CA PRO A 18 23.76 8.35 7.98
C PRO A 18 24.19 9.40 6.97
N SER A 19 23.22 10.09 6.34
CA SER A 19 23.50 11.10 5.30
C SER A 19 23.56 12.53 5.82
N TYR A 20 23.04 12.78 7.02
CA TYR A 20 22.90 14.14 7.56
C TYR A 20 23.51 14.33 8.95
N GLU A 21 23.50 13.27 9.79
CA GLU A 21 23.83 13.36 11.21
C GLU A 21 25.31 13.67 11.44
N THR A 22 25.56 14.62 12.34
CA THR A 22 26.86 14.90 12.91
C THR A 22 26.71 15.10 14.41
N ALA A 23 27.83 15.11 15.18
CA ALA A 23 27.79 15.37 16.61
C ALA A 23 27.12 16.72 16.95
N ASP A 24 27.27 17.74 16.09
CA ASP A 24 26.68 19.06 16.26
C ASP A 24 25.24 19.14 15.71
N HIS A 25 24.89 18.27 14.77
CA HIS A 25 23.59 18.26 14.07
C HIS A 25 22.96 16.86 14.12
N PRO A 26 22.47 16.42 15.30
CA PRO A 26 21.83 15.13 15.43
C PRO A 26 20.47 15.09 14.71
N VAL A 27 20.10 13.93 14.20
CA VAL A 27 18.77 13.65 13.66
C VAL A 27 17.97 12.86 14.69
N ILE A 28 16.86 13.39 15.15
CA ILE A 28 16.05 12.72 16.18
C ILE A 28 14.63 12.50 15.66
N HIS A 29 14.23 11.24 15.64
CA HIS A 29 12.86 10.86 15.31
C HIS A 29 11.93 11.10 16.50
N VAL A 30 10.80 11.76 16.21
CA VAL A 30 9.74 12.03 17.18
C VAL A 30 8.47 11.34 16.69
N LEU A 31 7.93 10.43 17.48
CA LEU A 31 6.78 9.61 17.09
C LEU A 31 5.53 10.47 16.82
N ASP A 32 5.29 11.46 17.69
CA ASP A 32 4.15 12.36 17.60
C ASP A 32 4.48 13.76 18.17
N ALA A 33 3.62 14.73 17.92
CA ALA A 33 3.81 16.10 18.34
C ALA A 33 3.88 16.25 19.87
N SER A 34 3.19 15.42 20.64
CA SER A 34 3.18 15.51 22.11
C SER A 34 4.54 15.17 22.72
N ARG A 35 5.27 14.25 22.09
CA ARG A 35 6.62 13.84 22.51
C ARG A 35 7.71 14.82 22.08
N SER A 36 7.41 15.74 21.17
CA SER A 36 8.39 16.76 20.73
C SER A 36 8.83 17.65 21.88
N VAL A 37 7.96 17.96 22.81
CA VAL A 37 8.25 18.81 23.98
C VAL A 37 9.35 18.18 24.86
N SER A 38 9.25 16.90 25.20
CA SER A 38 10.26 16.20 26.00
C SER A 38 11.60 16.10 25.27
N VAL A 39 11.57 15.82 23.96
CA VAL A 39 12.78 15.77 23.12
C VAL A 39 13.47 17.14 23.07
N VAL A 40 12.71 18.21 22.86
CA VAL A 40 13.25 19.59 22.85
C VAL A 40 13.80 19.96 24.23
N SER A 41 13.12 19.59 25.32
CA SER A 41 13.62 19.81 26.68
C SER A 41 14.96 19.14 26.90
N ASN A 42 15.14 17.88 26.46
CA ASN A 42 16.42 17.18 26.57
C ASN A 42 17.52 17.81 25.71
N LEU A 43 17.17 18.37 24.56
CA LEU A 43 18.11 19.06 23.67
C LEU A 43 18.52 20.46 24.17
N LEU A 44 17.75 21.06 25.07
CA LEU A 44 18.01 22.40 25.62
C LEU A 44 18.54 22.41 27.06
N ASN A 45 18.60 21.26 27.70
CA ASN A 45 19.09 21.12 29.08
C ASN A 45 20.59 20.80 29.12
N GLN A 46 21.15 20.65 30.34
CA GLN A 46 22.55 20.33 30.56
C GLN A 46 22.93 18.87 30.16
N GLU A 47 21.95 18.01 29.94
CA GLU A 47 22.15 16.60 29.59
C GLU A 47 22.09 16.38 28.06
N LYS A 48 22.09 17.46 27.26
CA LYS A 48 22.00 17.41 25.80
C LYS A 48 22.99 16.41 25.18
N GLU A 49 24.26 16.48 25.58
CA GLU A 49 25.31 15.66 25.00
C GLU A 49 25.06 14.17 25.24
N SER A 50 24.77 13.80 26.47
CA SER A 50 24.45 12.42 26.86
C SER A 50 23.17 11.91 26.17
N TYR A 51 22.16 12.76 26.03
CA TYR A 51 20.94 12.41 25.33
C TYR A 51 21.17 12.16 23.83
N VAL A 52 21.92 13.04 23.18
CA VAL A 52 22.28 12.88 21.75
C VAL A 52 23.11 11.63 21.54
N GLU A 53 24.11 11.36 22.39
CA GLU A 53 24.94 10.17 22.33
C GLU A 53 24.09 8.91 22.45
N SER A 54 23.16 8.84 23.39
CA SER A 54 22.27 7.69 23.56
C SER A 54 21.37 7.43 22.35
N VAL A 55 20.90 8.50 21.67
CA VAL A 55 20.10 8.36 20.43
C VAL A 55 20.96 7.86 19.26
N MET A 56 22.20 8.35 19.16
CA MET A 56 23.13 7.91 18.11
C MET A 56 23.54 6.45 18.28
N GLU A 57 23.79 6.01 19.52
CA GLU A 57 24.07 4.61 19.85
C GLU A 57 22.86 3.72 19.48
N GLU A 58 21.65 4.09 19.89
CA GLU A 58 20.43 3.36 19.54
C GLU A 58 20.25 3.26 18.03
N TYR A 59 20.53 4.34 17.30
CA TYR A 59 20.45 4.32 15.83
C TYR A 59 21.53 3.45 15.20
N GLN A 60 22.70 3.37 15.80
CA GLN A 60 23.74 2.47 15.33
C GLN A 60 23.34 1.01 15.51
N GLU A 61 22.82 0.63 16.70
CA GLU A 61 22.30 -0.72 16.94
C GLU A 61 21.19 -1.07 15.95
N MET A 62 20.23 -0.16 15.73
CA MET A 62 19.15 -0.37 14.75
C MET A 62 19.67 -0.55 13.32
N ARG A 63 20.75 0.15 12.94
CA ARG A 63 21.40 -0.03 11.63
C ARG A 63 22.06 -1.39 11.52
N ASP A 64 22.80 -1.78 12.54
CA ASP A 64 23.53 -3.05 12.56
C ASP A 64 22.56 -4.22 12.46
N ASP A 65 21.49 -4.22 13.24
CA ASP A 65 20.40 -5.20 13.15
C ASP A 65 19.73 -5.23 11.76
N TYR A 66 19.45 -4.05 11.21
CA TYR A 66 18.82 -3.94 9.89
C TYR A 66 19.71 -4.52 8.78
N TYR A 67 21.01 -4.17 8.79
CA TYR A 67 21.94 -4.65 7.77
C TYR A 67 22.28 -6.12 7.97
N ALA A 68 22.43 -6.60 9.21
CA ALA A 68 22.58 -8.03 9.51
C ALA A 68 21.39 -8.84 8.97
N GLY A 69 20.16 -8.35 9.20
CA GLY A 69 18.96 -8.99 8.65
C GLY A 69 18.84 -8.92 7.11
N LEU A 70 19.58 -8.01 6.44
CA LEU A 70 19.68 -7.98 4.98
C LEU A 70 20.75 -8.97 4.47
N GLU A 71 21.86 -9.10 5.16
CA GLU A 71 22.92 -10.05 4.83
C GLU A 71 22.45 -11.50 4.93
N ASP A 72 21.50 -11.80 5.82
CA ASP A 72 20.85 -13.11 5.93
C ASP A 72 19.94 -13.47 4.74
N ARG A 73 19.61 -12.50 3.87
CA ARG A 73 18.80 -12.77 2.68
C ARG A 73 19.62 -13.41 1.58
N VAL A 74 19.58 -14.71 1.50
CA VAL A 74 20.19 -15.47 0.41
C VAL A 74 19.33 -15.38 -0.83
N TYR A 75 19.91 -15.01 -1.96
CA TYR A 75 19.23 -14.97 -3.26
C TYR A 75 19.77 -16.08 -4.16
N VAL A 76 18.88 -16.73 -4.88
CA VAL A 76 19.26 -17.70 -5.92
C VAL A 76 19.54 -16.97 -7.24
N PRO A 77 20.46 -17.50 -8.07
CA PRO A 77 20.68 -16.96 -9.41
C PRO A 77 19.38 -17.00 -10.24
N MET A 78 19.14 -16.00 -11.09
CA MET A 78 17.93 -15.90 -11.93
C MET A 78 17.70 -17.17 -12.75
N LYS A 79 18.74 -17.75 -13.34
CA LYS A 79 18.66 -19.02 -14.11
C LYS A 79 18.07 -20.18 -13.31
N ASP A 80 18.31 -20.22 -11.99
CA ASP A 80 17.81 -21.28 -11.13
C ASP A 80 16.38 -20.98 -10.64
N ALA A 81 16.06 -19.71 -10.42
CA ALA A 81 14.69 -19.26 -10.18
C ALA A 81 13.77 -19.57 -11.37
N ILE A 82 14.23 -19.34 -12.60
CA ILE A 82 13.48 -19.66 -13.83
C ILE A 82 13.21 -21.16 -13.97
N LYS A 83 14.15 -22.04 -13.61
CA LYS A 83 13.93 -23.50 -13.65
C LYS A 83 12.77 -23.92 -12.75
N LYS A 84 12.59 -23.23 -11.63
CA LYS A 84 11.54 -23.45 -10.63
C LYS A 84 10.41 -22.42 -10.72
N LYS A 85 10.15 -21.87 -11.91
CA LYS A 85 9.03 -20.95 -12.12
C LYS A 85 7.70 -21.64 -11.87
N PHE A 86 6.70 -20.89 -11.47
CA PHE A 86 5.34 -21.39 -11.41
C PHE A 86 4.85 -21.76 -12.82
N LYS A 87 4.20 -22.90 -12.97
CA LYS A 87 3.77 -23.43 -14.27
C LYS A 87 2.26 -23.59 -14.30
N ILE A 88 1.64 -23.00 -15.30
CA ILE A 88 0.23 -23.17 -15.62
C ILE A 88 0.14 -23.83 -16.99
N ASP A 89 -0.67 -24.88 -17.11
CA ASP A 89 -1.05 -25.41 -18.41
C ASP A 89 -2.25 -24.62 -18.93
N PHE A 90 -2.00 -23.63 -19.76
CA PHE A 90 -3.03 -22.76 -20.32
C PHE A 90 -3.94 -23.46 -21.33
N LYS A 91 -3.62 -24.70 -21.76
CA LYS A 91 -4.48 -25.52 -22.65
C LYS A 91 -5.51 -26.31 -21.85
N GLU A 92 -5.13 -26.77 -20.65
CA GLU A 92 -6.00 -27.53 -19.75
C GLU A 92 -6.72 -26.64 -18.73
N SER A 93 -6.21 -25.42 -18.49
CA SER A 93 -6.85 -24.43 -17.63
C SER A 93 -8.18 -23.98 -18.22
N PRO A 94 -9.10 -23.41 -17.39
CA PRO A 94 -10.31 -22.81 -17.92
C PRO A 94 -9.96 -21.83 -19.05
N PRO A 95 -10.75 -21.80 -20.14
CA PRO A 95 -10.46 -20.92 -21.26
C PRO A 95 -10.40 -19.46 -20.80
N VAL A 96 -9.43 -18.74 -21.33
CA VAL A 96 -9.33 -17.29 -21.09
C VAL A 96 -10.58 -16.60 -21.65
N THR A 97 -11.27 -15.86 -20.81
CA THR A 97 -12.44 -15.08 -21.24
C THR A 97 -11.98 -13.76 -21.83
N ALA A 98 -12.28 -13.54 -23.10
CA ALA A 98 -11.99 -12.28 -23.76
C ALA A 98 -12.82 -11.15 -23.11
N PRO A 99 -12.21 -10.00 -22.78
CA PRO A 99 -12.95 -8.85 -22.31
C PRO A 99 -14.01 -8.38 -23.34
N LYS A 100 -15.17 -7.98 -22.84
CA LYS A 100 -16.24 -7.43 -23.71
C LYS A 100 -15.82 -6.14 -24.40
N THR A 101 -14.94 -5.36 -23.77
CA THR A 101 -14.46 -4.08 -24.28
C THR A 101 -12.95 -4.03 -24.10
N LEU A 102 -12.23 -3.79 -25.18
CA LEU A 102 -10.78 -3.56 -25.17
C LEU A 102 -10.46 -2.06 -25.17
N GLY A 103 -9.23 -1.76 -24.77
CA GLY A 103 -8.75 -0.37 -24.69
C GLY A 103 -9.04 0.27 -23.34
N THR A 104 -8.94 1.59 -23.31
CA THR A 104 -9.07 2.39 -22.08
C THR A 104 -10.49 2.91 -21.92
N THR A 105 -11.07 2.73 -20.75
CA THR A 105 -12.41 3.22 -20.40
C THR A 105 -12.36 4.00 -19.09
N VAL A 106 -13.03 5.14 -19.04
CA VAL A 106 -13.25 5.90 -17.78
C VAL A 106 -14.38 5.27 -17.03
N VAL A 107 -14.19 5.07 -15.71
CA VAL A 107 -15.16 4.47 -14.82
C VAL A 107 -15.43 5.39 -13.64
N GLU A 108 -16.69 5.55 -13.34
CA GLU A 108 -17.18 6.25 -12.15
C GLU A 108 -18.05 5.27 -11.33
N MET A 109 -17.93 5.35 -10.02
CA MET A 109 -18.81 4.63 -9.08
C MET A 109 -19.23 5.60 -7.98
N SER A 110 -20.43 5.43 -7.46
CA SER A 110 -20.87 6.21 -6.32
C SER A 110 -20.20 5.75 -5.03
N LEU A 111 -20.14 6.62 -4.03
CA LEU A 111 -19.61 6.26 -2.72
C LEU A 111 -20.44 5.12 -2.08
N GLU A 112 -21.76 5.14 -2.27
CA GLU A 112 -22.66 4.11 -1.75
C GLU A 112 -22.35 2.72 -2.33
N GLU A 113 -21.96 2.64 -3.60
CA GLU A 113 -21.60 1.37 -4.24
C GLU A 113 -20.30 0.79 -3.67
N VAL A 114 -19.37 1.62 -3.19
CA VAL A 114 -18.07 1.17 -2.69
C VAL A 114 -18.02 0.96 -1.17
N VAL A 115 -18.90 1.59 -0.41
CA VAL A 115 -18.98 1.44 1.07
C VAL A 115 -18.93 -0.02 1.54
N PRO A 116 -19.63 -1.00 0.90
CA PRO A 116 -19.58 -2.40 1.31
C PRO A 116 -18.20 -3.07 1.18
N PHE A 117 -17.25 -2.45 0.48
CA PHE A 117 -15.91 -2.96 0.24
C PHE A 117 -14.85 -2.32 1.14
N ILE A 118 -15.25 -1.45 2.08
CA ILE A 118 -14.30 -0.78 2.98
C ILE A 118 -13.64 -1.79 3.93
N ASP A 119 -12.30 -1.88 3.87
CA ASP A 119 -11.51 -2.46 4.96
C ASP A 119 -11.24 -1.40 6.03
N TRP A 120 -11.80 -1.64 7.23
CA TRP A 120 -11.66 -0.76 8.37
C TRP A 120 -10.35 -0.93 9.15
N ASN A 121 -9.59 -2.00 8.92
CA ASN A 121 -8.37 -2.24 9.68
C ASN A 121 -7.31 -1.16 9.47
N PRO A 122 -6.98 -0.72 8.23
CA PRO A 122 -6.05 0.40 8.03
C PRO A 122 -6.56 1.72 8.61
N PHE A 123 -7.88 1.93 8.62
CA PHE A 123 -8.48 3.10 9.26
C PHE A 123 -8.15 3.16 10.76
N PHE A 124 -8.38 2.07 11.51
CA PHE A 124 -8.00 2.02 12.93
C PHE A 124 -6.50 2.14 13.16
N GLN A 125 -5.68 1.59 12.25
CA GLN A 125 -4.22 1.69 12.35
C GLN A 125 -3.71 3.12 12.20
N LEU A 126 -4.33 3.93 11.34
CA LEU A 126 -4.00 5.36 11.18
C LEU A 126 -4.20 6.12 12.49
N TRP A 127 -5.25 5.78 13.25
CA TRP A 127 -5.55 6.36 14.56
C TRP A 127 -4.82 5.65 15.72
N GLU A 128 -3.81 4.84 15.41
CA GLU A 128 -3.01 4.06 16.37
C GLU A 128 -3.83 3.10 17.26
N LEU A 129 -5.06 2.81 16.87
CA LEU A 129 -5.90 1.84 17.56
C LEU A 129 -5.56 0.42 17.11
N ARG A 130 -4.77 -0.27 17.92
CA ARG A 130 -4.35 -1.67 17.69
C ARG A 130 -4.89 -2.56 18.79
N GLY A 131 -5.91 -3.33 18.46
CA GLY A 131 -6.42 -4.37 19.36
C GLY A 131 -5.37 -5.47 19.59
N ARG A 132 -5.55 -6.24 20.67
CA ARG A 132 -4.71 -7.40 21.02
C ARG A 132 -5.38 -8.69 20.58
N TYR A 133 -4.57 -9.70 20.24
CA TYR A 133 -5.12 -11.03 19.96
C TYR A 133 -5.99 -11.54 21.12
N PRO A 134 -7.18 -12.11 20.86
CA PRO A 134 -7.82 -12.43 19.57
C PRO A 134 -8.62 -11.28 18.96
N ASN A 135 -8.67 -10.09 19.56
CA ASN A 135 -9.54 -8.95 19.20
C ASN A 135 -8.82 -7.90 18.33
N ARG A 136 -7.86 -8.32 17.51
CA ARG A 136 -6.96 -7.40 16.80
C ARG A 136 -7.56 -6.77 15.54
N GLY A 137 -8.64 -7.23 15.00
CA GLY A 137 -9.16 -6.74 13.73
C GLY A 137 -10.63 -6.37 13.79
N PHE A 138 -11.10 -5.59 12.81
CA PHE A 138 -12.51 -5.28 12.66
C PHE A 138 -13.31 -6.53 12.29
N PRO A 139 -14.49 -6.77 12.87
CA PRO A 139 -15.15 -6.00 13.95
C PRO A 139 -14.74 -6.42 15.37
N LYS A 140 -13.81 -7.38 15.52
CA LYS A 140 -13.40 -7.93 16.82
C LYS A 140 -12.76 -6.89 17.71
N ILE A 141 -12.10 -5.87 17.14
CA ILE A 141 -11.46 -4.78 17.86
C ILE A 141 -12.41 -4.10 18.85
N PHE A 142 -13.70 -4.06 18.57
CA PHE A 142 -14.72 -3.50 19.48
C PHE A 142 -14.90 -4.24 20.80
N LYS A 143 -14.32 -5.44 20.92
CA LYS A 143 -14.32 -6.26 22.14
C LYS A 143 -12.99 -6.18 22.90
N ASP A 144 -12.03 -5.42 22.39
CA ASP A 144 -10.76 -5.23 23.06
C ASP A 144 -10.95 -4.37 24.32
N GLU A 145 -10.39 -4.82 25.46
CA GLU A 145 -10.58 -4.18 26.76
C GLU A 145 -9.96 -2.79 26.86
N LYS A 146 -8.94 -2.50 26.04
CA LYS A 146 -8.20 -1.22 26.11
C LYS A 146 -8.63 -0.21 25.07
N VAL A 147 -8.85 -0.67 23.84
CA VAL A 147 -9.09 0.21 22.70
C VAL A 147 -10.50 0.05 22.11
N GLY A 148 -11.30 -0.93 22.59
CA GLY A 148 -12.57 -1.28 21.96
C GLY A 148 -13.61 -0.18 22.03
N GLU A 149 -13.70 0.56 23.15
CA GLU A 149 -14.63 1.66 23.32
C GLU A 149 -14.27 2.83 22.40
N GLU A 150 -12.97 3.21 22.36
CA GLU A 150 -12.48 4.28 21.50
C GLU A 150 -12.60 3.91 20.02
N ALA A 151 -12.28 2.67 19.65
CA ALA A 151 -12.49 2.18 18.29
C ALA A 151 -13.95 2.25 17.85
N ARG A 152 -14.89 1.94 18.75
CA ARG A 152 -16.33 2.04 18.47
C ARG A 152 -16.78 3.48 18.27
N LYS A 153 -16.30 4.38 19.13
CA LYS A 153 -16.59 5.81 19.02
C LYS A 153 -16.07 6.36 17.69
N LEU A 154 -14.78 6.14 17.41
CA LEU A 154 -14.14 6.56 16.17
C LEU A 154 -14.85 6.02 14.91
N HIS A 155 -15.27 4.75 14.94
CA HIS A 155 -16.03 4.16 13.84
C HIS A 155 -17.40 4.84 13.65
N ASN A 156 -18.10 5.17 14.72
CA ASN A 156 -19.37 5.89 14.65
C ASN A 156 -19.19 7.29 14.08
N ASP A 157 -18.16 8.02 14.52
CA ASP A 157 -17.81 9.34 13.99
C ASP A 157 -17.50 9.26 12.48
N ALA A 158 -16.77 8.21 12.07
CA ALA A 158 -16.48 7.95 10.66
C ALA A 158 -17.77 7.67 9.85
N LEU A 159 -18.71 6.88 10.38
CA LEU A 159 -19.98 6.60 9.72
C LEU A 159 -20.85 7.86 9.59
N GLU A 160 -20.85 8.75 10.59
CA GLU A 160 -21.57 10.03 10.51
C GLU A 160 -20.94 10.94 9.47
N LYS A 161 -19.61 11.07 9.47
CA LYS A 161 -18.88 11.84 8.48
C LYS A 161 -19.08 11.31 7.06
N MET A 162 -19.11 10.00 6.87
CA MET A 162 -19.44 9.37 5.59
C MET A 162 -20.85 9.76 5.10
N LYS A 163 -21.85 9.74 5.98
CA LYS A 163 -23.23 10.16 5.63
C LYS A 163 -23.25 11.61 5.17
N GLU A 164 -22.54 12.48 5.88
CA GLU A 164 -22.38 13.90 5.51
C GLU A 164 -21.74 14.07 4.13
N ILE A 165 -20.61 13.40 3.90
CA ILE A 165 -19.87 13.42 2.64
C ILE A 165 -20.75 12.96 1.47
N ILE A 166 -21.48 11.88 1.64
CA ILE A 166 -22.38 11.29 0.63
C ILE A 166 -23.54 12.26 0.34
N ALA A 167 -24.19 12.76 1.40
CA ALA A 167 -25.35 13.67 1.25
C ALA A 167 -24.96 14.97 0.55
N ASN A 168 -23.81 15.52 0.87
CA ASN A 168 -23.29 16.78 0.31
C ASN A 168 -22.56 16.58 -1.03
N LYS A 169 -22.29 15.33 -1.44
CA LYS A 169 -21.47 14.99 -2.60
C LYS A 169 -20.11 15.67 -2.59
N SER A 170 -19.51 15.79 -1.40
CA SER A 170 -18.24 16.49 -1.20
C SER A 170 -17.06 15.74 -1.77
N LEU A 171 -17.14 14.40 -1.84
CA LEU A 171 -16.15 13.53 -2.47
C LEU A 171 -16.78 12.76 -3.62
N TRP A 172 -15.99 12.44 -4.64
CA TRP A 172 -16.41 11.58 -5.74
C TRP A 172 -15.28 10.72 -6.26
N LEU A 173 -15.64 9.56 -6.84
CA LEU A 173 -14.70 8.56 -7.32
C LEU A 173 -14.65 8.54 -8.84
N LYS A 174 -13.45 8.53 -9.39
CA LYS A 174 -13.21 8.37 -10.80
C LYS A 174 -11.97 7.56 -11.07
N GLY A 175 -12.03 6.69 -12.05
CA GLY A 175 -10.92 5.84 -12.43
C GLY A 175 -10.85 5.60 -13.91
N VAL A 176 -9.77 4.96 -14.33
CA VAL A 176 -9.54 4.48 -15.69
C VAL A 176 -9.22 3.01 -15.61
N VAL A 177 -9.79 2.24 -16.53
CA VAL A 177 -9.48 0.82 -16.74
C VAL A 177 -8.97 0.65 -18.16
N GLY A 178 -7.87 -0.07 -18.30
CA GLY A 178 -7.36 -0.51 -19.60
C GLY A 178 -7.36 -2.04 -19.66
N LEU A 179 -8.02 -2.61 -20.66
CA LEU A 179 -8.04 -4.03 -20.96
C LEU A 179 -7.45 -4.24 -22.35
N TYR A 180 -6.33 -4.93 -22.41
CA TYR A 180 -5.58 -5.10 -23.66
C TYR A 180 -5.19 -6.54 -23.90
N PRO A 181 -5.13 -6.99 -25.17
CA PRO A 181 -4.53 -8.26 -25.52
C PRO A 181 -3.08 -8.30 -25.02
N ALA A 182 -2.69 -9.39 -24.40
CA ALA A 182 -1.35 -9.55 -23.87
C ALA A 182 -0.89 -11.01 -23.92
N ASN A 183 0.41 -11.20 -23.99
CA ASN A 183 1.05 -12.51 -23.84
C ASN A 183 2.41 -12.36 -23.16
N THR A 184 2.80 -13.36 -22.41
CA THR A 184 4.16 -13.48 -21.90
C THR A 184 5.12 -13.86 -23.03
N VAL A 185 6.26 -13.18 -23.09
CA VAL A 185 7.35 -13.45 -24.04
C VAL A 185 8.63 -13.73 -23.25
N GLY A 186 9.29 -14.83 -23.58
CA GLY A 186 10.43 -15.29 -22.78
C GLY A 186 9.99 -15.80 -21.41
N THR A 187 10.57 -15.27 -20.35
CA THR A 187 10.35 -15.78 -18.99
C THR A 187 9.73 -14.75 -18.03
N GLU A 188 9.95 -13.45 -18.24
CA GLU A 188 9.50 -12.38 -17.33
C GLU A 188 8.85 -11.19 -18.05
N ASP A 189 8.86 -11.16 -19.37
CA ASP A 189 8.33 -10.03 -20.12
C ASP A 189 6.89 -10.29 -20.55
N VAL A 190 6.04 -9.26 -20.46
CA VAL A 190 4.67 -9.27 -20.97
C VAL A 190 4.54 -8.22 -22.08
N GLU A 191 4.24 -8.68 -23.29
CA GLU A 191 3.87 -7.79 -24.39
C GLU A 191 2.37 -7.49 -24.33
N VAL A 192 2.03 -6.21 -24.41
CA VAL A 192 0.68 -5.70 -24.52
C VAL A 192 0.50 -5.16 -25.93
N TYR A 193 -0.55 -5.58 -26.58
CA TYR A 193 -0.84 -5.25 -27.97
C TYR A 193 -1.92 -4.17 -28.09
N ASP A 194 -1.92 -3.47 -29.20
CA ASP A 194 -2.93 -2.43 -29.44
C ASP A 194 -4.31 -3.04 -29.71
N ASP A 195 -4.35 -4.14 -30.45
CA ASP A 195 -5.58 -4.84 -30.80
C ASP A 195 -5.43 -6.39 -30.84
N GLU A 196 -6.51 -7.06 -31.17
CA GLU A 196 -6.61 -8.53 -31.28
C GLU A 196 -5.75 -9.15 -32.39
N SER A 197 -5.22 -8.37 -33.32
CA SER A 197 -4.29 -8.89 -34.34
C SER A 197 -2.94 -9.27 -33.73
N ARG A 198 -2.60 -8.66 -32.57
CA ARG A 198 -1.34 -8.87 -31.81
C ARG A 198 -0.09 -8.66 -32.67
N THR A 199 -0.18 -7.79 -33.66
CA THR A 199 0.92 -7.48 -34.58
C THR A 199 1.76 -6.31 -34.09
N GLU A 200 1.12 -5.33 -33.46
CA GLU A 200 1.78 -4.13 -32.95
C GLU A 200 1.87 -4.17 -31.40
N VAL A 201 3.10 -4.10 -30.89
CA VAL A 201 3.37 -4.08 -29.45
C VAL A 201 3.22 -2.65 -28.98
N LYS A 202 2.21 -2.39 -28.16
CA LYS A 202 1.93 -1.07 -27.55
C LYS A 202 2.83 -0.78 -26.37
N ALA A 203 3.08 -1.80 -25.55
CA ALA A 203 3.93 -1.70 -24.37
C ALA A 203 4.53 -3.06 -24.01
N LYS A 204 5.66 -3.01 -23.33
CA LYS A 204 6.33 -4.19 -22.78
C LYS A 204 6.59 -3.96 -21.30
N PHE A 205 6.14 -4.89 -20.47
CA PHE A 205 6.35 -4.87 -19.02
C PHE A 205 7.33 -5.97 -18.62
N CYS A 206 8.37 -5.60 -17.89
CA CYS A 206 9.27 -6.56 -17.26
C CYS A 206 8.70 -6.93 -15.87
N MET A 207 8.16 -8.13 -15.77
CA MET A 207 7.58 -8.67 -14.54
C MET A 207 8.66 -9.41 -13.77
N LEU A 208 9.27 -8.76 -12.79
CA LEU A 208 10.37 -9.34 -12.01
C LEU A 208 9.99 -10.70 -11.40
N ARG A 209 10.97 -11.59 -11.30
CA ARG A 209 10.82 -12.89 -10.65
C ARG A 209 11.35 -12.86 -9.22
N GLN A 210 10.67 -13.56 -8.32
CA GLN A 210 11.18 -13.81 -6.98
C GLN A 210 12.51 -14.55 -7.04
N GLN A 211 13.47 -14.11 -6.23
CA GLN A 211 14.79 -14.74 -6.12
C GLN A 211 15.20 -15.01 -4.67
N ALA A 212 14.47 -14.50 -3.68
CA ALA A 212 14.76 -14.81 -2.29
C ALA A 212 14.65 -16.33 -2.07
N LYS A 213 15.70 -16.94 -1.50
CA LYS A 213 15.73 -18.37 -1.23
C LYS A 213 14.51 -18.77 -0.43
N LYS A 214 13.82 -19.80 -0.88
CA LYS A 214 12.64 -20.36 -0.20
C LYS A 214 13.06 -21.33 0.89
N GLU A 215 12.25 -21.42 1.94
CA GLU A 215 12.44 -22.42 3.00
C GLU A 215 12.13 -23.83 2.48
N ASP A 216 11.03 -23.96 1.76
CA ASP A 216 10.68 -25.21 1.08
C ASP A 216 11.38 -25.27 -0.30
N PRO A 217 12.23 -26.28 -0.54
CA PRO A 217 12.89 -26.45 -1.82
C PRO A 217 11.93 -26.65 -3.00
N ASP A 218 10.69 -27.08 -2.77
CA ASP A 218 9.70 -27.34 -3.80
C ASP A 218 8.87 -26.09 -4.16
N ASP A 219 9.00 -25.03 -3.39
CA ASP A 219 8.34 -23.75 -3.65
C ASP A 219 8.81 -23.11 -4.96
N ALA A 220 7.84 -22.64 -5.75
CA ALA A 220 8.12 -21.95 -7.00
C ALA A 220 8.60 -20.50 -6.76
N TYR A 221 9.51 -20.04 -7.61
CA TYR A 221 9.90 -18.63 -7.71
C TYR A 221 8.96 -17.93 -8.69
N VAL A 222 7.98 -17.22 -8.17
CA VAL A 222 6.85 -16.68 -8.93
C VAL A 222 7.22 -15.33 -9.59
N SER A 223 6.76 -15.16 -10.83
CA SER A 223 6.67 -13.87 -11.53
C SER A 223 5.21 -13.64 -11.92
N GLN A 224 4.76 -12.39 -12.01
CA GLN A 224 3.42 -12.08 -12.53
C GLN A 224 3.25 -12.56 -13.98
N ALA A 225 4.34 -12.61 -14.76
CA ALA A 225 4.35 -13.16 -16.11
C ALA A 225 3.93 -14.65 -16.17
N ASP A 226 4.08 -15.40 -15.08
CA ASP A 226 3.68 -16.82 -15.06
C ASP A 226 2.16 -17.01 -15.15
N PHE A 227 1.38 -15.96 -14.85
CA PHE A 227 -0.09 -15.97 -14.86
C PHE A 227 -0.69 -15.47 -16.18
N ILE A 228 0.14 -15.10 -17.15
CA ILE A 228 -0.29 -14.65 -18.48
C ILE A 228 0.20 -15.68 -19.50
N ALA A 229 -0.69 -16.10 -20.39
CA ALA A 229 -0.39 -17.15 -21.34
C ALA A 229 0.83 -16.82 -22.21
N PRO A 230 1.81 -17.74 -22.32
CA PRO A 230 2.96 -17.54 -23.20
C PRO A 230 2.52 -17.40 -24.66
N LYS A 231 3.18 -16.50 -25.39
CA LYS A 231 2.91 -16.26 -26.82
C LYS A 231 3.03 -17.56 -27.65
N GLU A 232 4.00 -18.41 -27.30
CA GLU A 232 4.27 -19.68 -27.95
C GLU A 232 3.16 -20.74 -27.73
N SER A 233 2.33 -20.55 -26.69
CA SER A 233 1.18 -21.44 -26.44
C SER A 233 0.07 -21.32 -27.48
N GLY A 234 0.03 -20.19 -28.20
CA GLY A 234 -1.04 -19.80 -29.11
C GLY A 234 -2.35 -19.39 -28.41
N VAL A 235 -2.37 -19.38 -27.06
CA VAL A 235 -3.52 -18.93 -26.29
C VAL A 235 -3.56 -17.41 -26.27
N LYS A 236 -4.72 -16.85 -26.61
CA LYS A 236 -4.97 -15.40 -26.53
C LYS A 236 -5.32 -15.02 -25.11
N ASP A 237 -4.48 -14.19 -24.49
CA ASP A 237 -4.68 -13.72 -23.12
C ASP A 237 -4.74 -12.19 -23.06
N TYR A 238 -5.04 -11.64 -21.89
CA TYR A 238 -5.30 -10.22 -21.72
C TYR A 238 -4.67 -9.71 -20.43
N LEU A 239 -4.27 -8.46 -20.42
CA LEU A 239 -3.82 -7.73 -19.22
C LEU A 239 -4.79 -6.61 -18.91
N GLY A 240 -5.27 -6.59 -17.66
CA GLY A 240 -6.05 -5.50 -17.09
C GLY A 240 -5.18 -4.58 -16.25
N MET A 241 -5.35 -3.29 -16.44
CA MET A 241 -4.70 -2.23 -15.64
C MET A 241 -5.74 -1.22 -15.23
N PHE A 242 -5.59 -0.62 -14.06
CA PHE A 242 -6.46 0.47 -13.62
C PHE A 242 -5.72 1.53 -12.82
N ALA A 243 -6.28 2.74 -12.82
CA ALA A 243 -5.94 3.80 -11.88
C ALA A 243 -7.23 4.38 -11.32
N VAL A 244 -7.30 4.55 -10.01
CA VAL A 244 -8.49 5.06 -9.31
C VAL A 244 -8.10 6.20 -8.38
N SER A 245 -9.01 7.14 -8.16
CA SER A 245 -8.80 8.26 -7.26
C SER A 245 -10.12 8.71 -6.63
N CYS A 246 -9.99 9.29 -5.43
CA CYS A 246 -11.04 10.03 -4.75
C CYS A 246 -10.74 11.52 -4.85
N PHE A 247 -11.66 12.27 -5.42
CA PHE A 247 -11.56 13.71 -5.62
C PHE A 247 -12.37 14.47 -4.60
N GLY A 248 -12.04 15.75 -4.40
CA GLY A 248 -12.72 16.62 -3.44
C GLY A 248 -12.11 16.60 -2.04
N CYS A 249 -11.20 15.65 -1.75
CA CYS A 249 -10.61 15.50 -0.43
C CYS A 249 -9.79 16.73 -0.01
N ASP A 250 -8.92 17.24 -0.91
CA ASP A 250 -8.06 18.38 -0.59
C ASP A 250 -8.88 19.63 -0.29
N GLN A 251 -9.93 19.88 -1.08
CA GLN A 251 -10.82 21.02 -0.90
C GLN A 251 -11.56 20.95 0.45
N LEU A 252 -12.08 19.76 0.79
CA LEU A 252 -12.80 19.57 2.04
C LEU A 252 -11.85 19.62 3.25
N ALA A 253 -10.67 19.04 3.14
CA ALA A 253 -9.63 19.10 4.17
C ALA A 253 -9.16 20.54 4.42
N GLU A 254 -9.04 21.38 3.39
CA GLU A 254 -8.68 22.80 3.50
C GLU A 254 -9.74 23.61 4.25
N VAL A 255 -11.02 23.25 4.13
CA VAL A 255 -12.08 23.90 4.93
C VAL A 255 -11.85 23.67 6.41
N TYR A 256 -11.65 22.41 6.82
CA TYR A 256 -11.39 22.07 8.22
C TYR A 256 -10.06 22.65 8.75
N ASP A 257 -9.05 22.72 7.89
CA ASP A 257 -7.77 23.35 8.24
C ASP A 257 -7.95 24.84 8.61
N LYS A 258 -8.73 25.58 7.83
CA LYS A 258 -9.07 26.98 8.09
C LYS A 258 -9.91 27.19 9.35
N GLU A 259 -10.71 26.21 9.72
CA GLU A 259 -11.53 26.19 10.93
C GLU A 259 -10.72 25.75 12.16
N GLY A 260 -9.50 25.24 11.98
CA GLY A 260 -8.67 24.67 13.04
C GLY A 260 -9.18 23.32 13.55
N ASP A 261 -9.97 22.61 12.74
CA ASP A 261 -10.52 21.29 13.06
C ASP A 261 -9.64 20.18 12.44
N ASP A 262 -8.50 19.93 13.09
CA ASP A 262 -7.57 18.88 12.66
C ASP A 262 -8.19 17.47 12.71
N TYR A 263 -9.13 17.24 13.63
CA TYR A 263 -9.81 15.94 13.74
C TYR A 263 -10.64 15.63 12.49
N SER A 264 -11.51 16.55 12.09
CA SER A 264 -12.31 16.37 10.86
C SER A 264 -11.47 16.32 9.60
N LYS A 265 -10.37 17.11 9.54
CA LYS A 265 -9.40 17.08 8.45
C LYS A 265 -8.79 15.68 8.29
N ILE A 266 -8.25 15.10 9.36
CA ILE A 266 -7.65 13.76 9.36
C ILE A 266 -8.72 12.70 9.04
N MET A 267 -9.92 12.84 9.59
CA MET A 267 -11.06 11.95 9.35
C MET A 267 -11.41 11.88 7.86
N VAL A 268 -11.52 13.03 7.19
CA VAL A 268 -11.84 13.10 5.76
C VAL A 268 -10.74 12.47 4.91
N GLN A 269 -9.48 12.75 5.22
CA GLN A 269 -8.35 12.15 4.52
C GLN A 269 -8.32 10.62 4.69
N ALA A 270 -8.53 10.15 5.91
CA ALA A 270 -8.61 8.72 6.21
C ALA A 270 -9.77 8.03 5.47
N LEU A 271 -10.94 8.68 5.40
CA LEU A 271 -12.08 8.15 4.67
C LEU A 271 -11.86 8.16 3.15
N ALA A 272 -11.23 9.20 2.61
CA ALA A 272 -10.89 9.27 1.19
C ALA A 272 -9.97 8.11 0.77
N ASP A 273 -8.97 7.78 1.58
CA ASP A 273 -8.11 6.62 1.38
C ASP A 273 -8.91 5.31 1.39
N ARG A 274 -9.84 5.16 2.34
CA ARG A 274 -10.70 3.96 2.38
C ARG A 274 -11.63 3.85 1.19
N PHE A 275 -12.17 4.98 0.70
CA PHE A 275 -13.01 5.00 -0.49
C PHE A 275 -12.22 4.61 -1.76
N VAL A 276 -10.98 5.08 -1.92
CA VAL A 276 -10.13 4.70 -3.06
C VAL A 276 -9.83 3.21 -3.06
N GLU A 277 -9.43 2.65 -1.91
CA GLU A 277 -9.16 1.21 -1.77
C GLU A 277 -10.43 0.38 -2.03
N ALA A 278 -11.56 0.81 -1.46
CA ALA A 278 -12.85 0.16 -1.69
C ALA A 278 -13.29 0.25 -3.16
N PHE A 279 -12.98 1.36 -3.83
CA PHE A 279 -13.24 1.53 -5.25
C PHE A 279 -12.40 0.57 -6.10
N ALA A 280 -11.11 0.42 -5.78
CA ALA A 280 -10.25 -0.55 -6.45
C ALA A 280 -10.82 -1.98 -6.35
N GLU A 281 -11.27 -2.37 -5.16
CA GLU A 281 -11.85 -3.69 -4.91
C GLU A 281 -13.19 -3.89 -5.65
N ALA A 282 -14.09 -2.92 -5.56
CA ALA A 282 -15.37 -2.94 -6.26
C ALA A 282 -15.18 -2.98 -7.79
N LEU A 283 -14.22 -2.19 -8.30
CA LEU A 283 -13.87 -2.16 -9.71
C LEU A 283 -13.32 -3.50 -10.18
N HIS A 284 -12.42 -4.11 -9.41
CA HIS A 284 -11.86 -5.42 -9.70
C HIS A 284 -12.95 -6.49 -9.78
N ARG A 285 -13.90 -6.48 -8.84
CA ARG A 285 -15.09 -7.35 -8.91
C ARG A 285 -15.90 -7.11 -10.17
N LYS A 286 -16.19 -5.84 -10.50
CA LYS A 286 -16.99 -5.45 -11.68
C LYS A 286 -16.37 -5.91 -13.00
N ILE A 287 -15.03 -5.88 -13.11
CA ILE A 287 -14.34 -6.32 -14.31
C ILE A 287 -14.39 -7.85 -14.48
N ARG A 288 -14.43 -8.60 -13.37
CA ARG A 288 -14.42 -10.07 -13.36
C ARG A 288 -15.81 -10.71 -13.56
N THR A 289 -16.89 -9.93 -13.48
CA THR A 289 -18.28 -10.38 -13.68
C THR A 289 -18.84 -9.85 -15.02
#